data_168174be9b4143c18653d8a9740590d7
#
_entry.id   168174be9b4143c18653d8a9740590d7
#
_cell.length_a   1.000
_cell.length_b   1.000
_cell.length_c   1.000
_cell.angle_alpha   90.00
_cell.angle_beta   90.00
_cell.angle_gamma   90.00
#
_symmetry.space_group_name_H-M   'P 1'
#
loop_
_entity.id
_entity.type
_entity.pdbx_description
1 polymer ?
#
loop_
_entity_poly.entity_id
_entity_poly.type
_entity_poly.pdbx_seq_one_letter_code
_entity_poly.pdbx_strand_id
1 'polypeptide(L)'
;FPLVTKAPISLDCLMRIIREIPQVVMLKHEDWPGLEKLSELRSRSKAEGLRRISILCGNGGLYLPQELSRGADGAMTGFAYPEMLVSVCKKFENGDHDDAEDLFDLYLPVIKHEQQPGYGLAVRKETLHRRGTISSSKVRTPGPSMSSTDHKDLDRLLERLDKRLEKT
;
A
#
# COMPACT_ATOMS: atom_id res chain seq x y z
N PHE A 1 -9.00 8.36 -4.63
CA PHE A 1 -7.63 8.70 -4.20
C PHE A 1 -7.53 10.21 -3.93
N PRO A 2 -7.76 10.65 -2.68
CA PRO A 2 -7.92 12.07 -2.34
C PRO A 2 -6.73 12.97 -2.72
N LEU A 3 -5.51 12.47 -2.65
CA LEU A 3 -4.30 13.21 -3.05
C LEU A 3 -4.32 13.64 -4.53
N VAL A 4 -4.88 12.81 -5.39
CA VAL A 4 -4.96 13.08 -6.84
C VAL A 4 -6.23 13.84 -7.19
N THR A 5 -7.37 13.37 -6.69
CA THR A 5 -8.69 13.94 -7.02
C THR A 5 -8.99 15.23 -6.25
N LYS A 6 -8.27 15.49 -5.13
CA LYS A 6 -8.55 16.57 -4.18
C LYS A 6 -10.00 16.59 -3.66
N ALA A 7 -10.64 15.43 -3.69
CA ALA A 7 -12.01 15.22 -3.26
C ALA A 7 -12.03 14.23 -2.07
N PRO A 8 -11.72 14.67 -0.85
CA PRO A 8 -11.80 13.83 0.33
C PRO A 8 -13.27 13.46 0.59
N ILE A 9 -13.54 12.18 0.79
CA ILE A 9 -14.86 11.70 1.20
C ILE A 9 -14.90 11.73 2.73
N SER A 10 -15.89 12.42 3.31
CA SER A 10 -16.04 12.46 4.78
C SER A 10 -16.43 11.08 5.34
N LEU A 11 -16.15 10.88 6.62
CA LEU A 11 -16.55 9.65 7.31
C LEU A 11 -18.07 9.47 7.27
N ASP A 12 -18.86 10.54 7.49
CA ASP A 12 -20.33 10.49 7.42
C ASP A 12 -20.83 10.08 6.02
N CYS A 13 -20.16 10.56 4.97
CA CYS A 13 -20.47 10.14 3.61
C CYS A 13 -20.19 8.65 3.40
N LEU A 14 -19.04 8.14 3.89
CA LEU A 14 -18.74 6.71 3.83
C LEU A 14 -19.75 5.88 4.60
N MET A 15 -20.11 6.29 5.82
CA MET A 15 -21.13 5.62 6.64
C MET A 15 -22.48 5.55 5.91
N ARG A 16 -22.89 6.65 5.27
CA ARG A 16 -24.13 6.70 4.48
C ARG A 16 -24.05 5.77 3.26
N ILE A 17 -22.95 5.76 2.52
CA ILE A 17 -22.74 4.85 1.39
C ILE A 17 -22.87 3.39 1.83
N ILE A 18 -22.22 3.01 2.95
CA ILE A 18 -22.27 1.64 3.47
C ILE A 18 -23.70 1.26 3.87
N ARG A 19 -24.46 2.19 4.43
CA ARG A 19 -25.84 1.96 4.86
C ARG A 19 -26.80 1.82 3.68
N GLU A 20 -26.70 2.72 2.71
CA GLU A 20 -27.71 2.90 1.66
C GLU A 20 -27.42 2.10 0.39
N ILE A 21 -26.15 1.70 0.14
CA ILE A 21 -25.73 1.09 -1.14
C ILE A 21 -25.14 -0.31 -0.87
N PRO A 22 -25.98 -1.36 -0.85
CA PRO A 22 -25.52 -2.72 -0.53
C PRO A 22 -24.48 -3.28 -1.53
N GLN A 23 -24.42 -2.77 -2.75
CA GLN A 23 -23.45 -3.18 -3.76
C GLN A 23 -22.02 -2.73 -3.45
N VAL A 24 -21.83 -1.72 -2.59
CA VAL A 24 -20.51 -1.28 -2.15
C VAL A 24 -20.02 -2.24 -1.06
N VAL A 25 -19.17 -3.17 -1.43
CA VAL A 25 -18.67 -4.24 -0.53
C VAL A 25 -17.23 -4.02 -0.07
N MET A 26 -16.55 -3.01 -0.63
CA MET A 26 -15.13 -2.77 -0.37
C MET A 26 -14.80 -1.27 -0.45
N LEU A 27 -13.85 -0.85 0.39
CA LEU A 27 -13.17 0.43 0.33
C LEU A 27 -11.68 0.21 0.07
N LYS A 28 -11.15 0.75 -1.01
CA LYS A 28 -9.72 0.95 -1.15
C LYS A 28 -9.35 2.24 -0.41
N HIS A 29 -8.68 2.08 0.72
CA HIS A 29 -8.36 3.18 1.62
C HIS A 29 -7.05 3.87 1.19
N GLU A 30 -7.16 5.14 0.83
CA GLU A 30 -6.03 5.95 0.34
C GLU A 30 -6.09 7.40 0.89
N ASP A 31 -6.79 7.62 1.99
CA ASP A 31 -6.78 8.92 2.67
C ASP A 31 -5.39 9.23 3.25
N TRP A 32 -5.09 10.51 3.33
CA TRP A 32 -3.83 11.00 3.81
C TRP A 32 -4.03 12.32 4.59
N PRO A 33 -3.93 12.32 5.93
CA PRO A 33 -3.73 11.16 6.82
C PRO A 33 -4.95 10.23 6.85
N GLY A 34 -4.74 8.93 7.05
CA GLY A 34 -5.79 7.93 6.89
C GLY A 34 -6.01 7.00 8.08
N LEU A 35 -5.01 6.82 8.94
CA LEU A 35 -5.07 5.82 10.00
C LEU A 35 -6.23 6.01 10.98
N GLU A 36 -6.44 7.24 11.45
CA GLU A 36 -7.53 7.54 12.37
C GLU A 36 -8.91 7.36 11.72
N LYS A 37 -9.06 7.80 10.49
CA LYS A 37 -10.30 7.63 9.72
C LYS A 37 -10.67 6.15 9.55
N LEU A 38 -9.68 5.27 9.36
CA LEU A 38 -9.91 3.83 9.32
C LEU A 38 -10.42 3.30 10.66
N SER A 39 -9.78 3.70 11.78
CA SER A 39 -10.20 3.34 13.13
C SER A 39 -11.63 3.79 13.42
N GLU A 40 -11.94 5.05 13.13
CA GLU A 40 -13.28 5.60 13.31
C GLU A 40 -14.32 4.91 12.44
N LEU A 41 -14.00 4.62 11.17
CA LEU A 41 -14.91 3.90 10.27
C LEU A 41 -15.28 2.53 10.83
N ARG A 42 -14.30 1.77 11.31
CA ARG A 42 -14.53 0.45 11.94
C ARG A 42 -15.36 0.56 13.21
N SER A 43 -14.99 1.48 14.10
CA SER A 43 -15.67 1.71 15.37
C SER A 43 -17.13 2.11 15.16
N ARG A 44 -17.37 3.13 14.33
CA ARG A 44 -18.73 3.64 14.07
C ARG A 44 -19.58 2.62 13.33
N SER A 45 -19.03 1.93 12.32
CA SER A 45 -19.78 0.87 11.59
C SER A 45 -20.26 -0.23 12.54
N LYS A 46 -19.40 -0.62 13.51
CA LYS A 46 -19.76 -1.61 14.54
C LYS A 46 -20.82 -1.07 15.48
N ALA A 47 -20.67 0.15 15.98
CA ALA A 47 -21.62 0.78 16.92
C ALA A 47 -23.02 0.97 16.31
N GLU A 48 -23.08 1.29 15.01
CA GLU A 48 -24.35 1.49 14.28
C GLU A 48 -24.92 0.18 13.68
N GLY A 49 -24.28 -0.97 13.93
CA GLY A 49 -24.73 -2.28 13.42
C GLY A 49 -24.70 -2.37 11.89
N LEU A 50 -23.85 -1.63 11.22
CA LEU A 50 -23.73 -1.69 9.76
C LEU A 50 -23.04 -2.97 9.32
N ARG A 51 -23.38 -3.42 8.10
CA ARG A 51 -22.66 -4.53 7.48
C ARG A 51 -21.16 -4.25 7.39
N ARG A 52 -20.36 -5.27 7.60
CA ARG A 52 -18.92 -5.17 7.45
C ARG A 52 -18.54 -5.16 5.96
N ILE A 53 -17.84 -4.15 5.53
CA ILE A 53 -17.21 -4.10 4.21
C ILE A 53 -15.71 -4.40 4.33
N SER A 54 -15.11 -4.88 3.25
CA SER A 54 -13.65 -5.02 3.16
C SER A 54 -12.97 -3.67 3.10
N ILE A 55 -11.88 -3.47 3.84
CA ILE A 55 -11.03 -2.28 3.74
C ILE A 55 -9.64 -2.73 3.33
N LEU A 56 -9.19 -2.28 2.16
CA LEU A 56 -7.89 -2.61 1.61
C LEU A 56 -6.99 -1.39 1.56
N CYS A 57 -5.75 -1.56 2.03
CA CYS A 57 -4.74 -0.50 2.03
C CYS A 57 -4.32 -0.15 0.61
N GLY A 58 -4.27 1.14 0.32
CA GLY A 58 -3.67 1.67 -0.91
C GLY A 58 -2.27 2.24 -0.67
N ASN A 59 -1.94 3.34 -1.33
CA ASN A 59 -0.70 4.10 -1.12
C ASN A 59 0.58 3.25 -1.09
N GLY A 60 0.69 2.26 -1.99
CA GLY A 60 1.84 1.35 -2.05
C GLY A 60 1.98 0.39 -0.86
N GLY A 61 1.04 0.41 0.07
CA GLY A 61 1.14 -0.33 1.33
C GLY A 61 2.06 0.33 2.36
N LEU A 62 2.35 1.64 2.21
CA LEU A 62 3.32 2.35 3.05
C LEU A 62 3.02 2.26 4.55
N TYR A 63 1.76 2.13 4.93
CA TYR A 63 1.30 1.99 6.31
C TYR A 63 0.59 0.64 6.55
N LEU A 64 0.91 -0.39 5.76
CA LEU A 64 0.21 -1.67 5.82
C LEU A 64 0.11 -2.28 7.22
N PRO A 65 1.19 -2.39 8.03
CA PRO A 65 1.08 -2.93 9.38
C PRO A 65 0.14 -2.13 10.27
N GLN A 66 0.23 -0.79 10.23
CA GLN A 66 -0.60 0.10 11.03
C GLN A 66 -2.07 0.08 10.58
N GLU A 67 -2.33 -0.10 9.28
CA GLU A 67 -3.70 -0.22 8.78
C GLU A 67 -4.30 -1.59 9.11
N LEU A 68 -3.52 -2.67 9.04
CA LEU A 68 -3.95 -4.02 9.46
C LEU A 68 -4.29 -4.05 10.95
N SER A 69 -3.46 -3.47 11.82
CA SER A 69 -3.73 -3.39 13.27
C SER A 69 -4.96 -2.57 13.62
N ARG A 70 -5.41 -1.69 12.72
CA ARG A 70 -6.65 -0.90 12.83
C ARG A 70 -7.85 -1.55 12.16
N GLY A 71 -7.70 -2.78 11.66
CA GLY A 71 -8.79 -3.59 11.09
C GLY A 71 -8.95 -3.50 9.58
N ALA A 72 -7.92 -3.10 8.84
CA ALA A 72 -7.87 -3.37 7.40
C ALA A 72 -7.80 -4.89 7.14
N ASP A 73 -8.28 -5.30 5.98
CA ASP A 73 -8.39 -6.73 5.61
C ASP A 73 -7.28 -7.18 4.67
N GLY A 74 -6.43 -6.27 4.24
CA GLY A 74 -5.34 -6.55 3.31
C GLY A 74 -4.92 -5.34 2.51
N ALA A 75 -4.26 -5.56 1.38
CA ALA A 75 -3.74 -4.51 0.50
C ALA A 75 -4.30 -4.61 -0.93
N MET A 76 -4.61 -3.47 -1.53
CA MET A 76 -4.86 -3.31 -2.95
C MET A 76 -3.98 -2.18 -3.46
N THR A 77 -2.77 -2.48 -3.80
CA THR A 77 -1.79 -1.45 -4.14
C THR A 77 -0.75 -1.96 -5.14
N GLY A 78 -0.05 -1.05 -5.77
CA GLY A 78 1.05 -1.39 -6.65
C GLY A 78 2.38 -1.21 -5.94
N PHE A 79 2.98 -2.30 -5.57
CA PHE A 79 4.36 -2.36 -5.10
C PHE A 79 5.11 -3.44 -5.89
N ALA A 80 6.40 -3.22 -6.16
CA ALA A 80 7.17 -4.12 -7.02
C ALA A 80 7.49 -5.49 -6.36
N TYR A 81 7.16 -5.67 -5.09
CA TYR A 81 7.28 -6.94 -4.35
C TYR A 81 5.93 -7.34 -3.73
N PRO A 82 4.92 -7.71 -4.56
CA PRO A 82 3.59 -8.07 -4.05
C PRO A 82 3.62 -9.27 -3.11
N GLU A 83 4.56 -10.19 -3.27
CA GLU A 83 4.76 -11.35 -2.39
C GLU A 83 5.07 -10.96 -0.94
N MET A 84 5.79 -9.86 -0.75
CA MET A 84 6.04 -9.33 0.60
C MET A 84 4.73 -8.86 1.24
N LEU A 85 3.92 -8.08 0.51
CA LEU A 85 2.62 -7.61 1.02
C LEU A 85 1.70 -8.79 1.39
N VAL A 86 1.66 -9.83 0.56
CA VAL A 86 0.90 -11.07 0.84
C VAL A 86 1.42 -11.74 2.11
N SER A 87 2.73 -11.83 2.29
CA SER A 87 3.34 -12.45 3.47
C SER A 87 3.04 -11.66 4.74
N VAL A 88 3.12 -10.33 4.70
CA VAL A 88 2.76 -9.46 5.82
C VAL A 88 1.30 -9.65 6.21
N CYS A 89 0.37 -9.62 5.25
CA CYS A 89 -1.05 -9.85 5.53
C CYS A 89 -1.30 -11.22 6.18
N LYS A 90 -0.67 -12.28 5.67
CA LYS A 90 -0.81 -13.65 6.22
C LYS A 90 -0.27 -13.75 7.64
N LYS A 91 0.91 -13.17 7.91
CA LYS A 91 1.49 -13.15 9.26
C LYS A 91 0.57 -12.42 10.24
N PHE A 92 0.03 -11.26 9.84
CA PHE A 92 -0.95 -10.53 10.63
C PHE A 92 -2.21 -11.35 10.92
N GLU A 93 -2.77 -12.04 9.93
CA GLU A 93 -3.94 -12.91 10.06
C GLU A 93 -3.68 -14.07 11.04
N ASN A 94 -2.47 -14.61 11.06
CA ASN A 94 -2.04 -15.67 11.97
C ASN A 94 -1.75 -15.19 13.41
N GLY A 95 -1.66 -13.87 13.64
CA GLY A 95 -1.29 -13.28 14.92
C GLY A 95 0.23 -13.06 15.11
N ASP A 96 1.03 -13.33 14.08
CA ASP A 96 2.50 -13.18 14.08
C ASP A 96 2.88 -11.72 13.76
N HIS A 97 2.45 -10.78 14.60
CA HIS A 97 2.52 -9.35 14.30
C HIS A 97 3.95 -8.83 14.24
N ASP A 98 4.81 -9.21 15.21
CA ASP A 98 6.21 -8.79 15.25
C ASP A 98 6.95 -9.27 13.99
N ASP A 99 6.77 -10.53 13.60
CA ASP A 99 7.34 -11.11 12.38
C ASP A 99 6.83 -10.42 11.10
N ALA A 100 5.59 -9.94 11.11
CA ALA A 100 5.02 -9.19 10.00
C ALA A 100 5.66 -7.81 9.87
N GLU A 101 5.86 -7.12 10.99
CA GLU A 101 6.51 -5.82 11.05
C GLU A 101 7.99 -5.92 10.70
N ASP A 102 8.71 -6.91 11.21
CA ASP A 102 10.11 -7.17 10.88
C ASP A 102 10.29 -7.42 9.36
N LEU A 103 9.42 -8.24 8.77
CA LEU A 103 9.44 -8.45 7.32
C LEU A 103 9.16 -7.15 6.56
N PHE A 104 8.18 -6.37 7.00
CA PHE A 104 7.83 -5.11 6.37
C PHE A 104 8.99 -4.11 6.42
N ASP A 105 9.67 -4.01 7.55
CA ASP A 105 10.79 -3.09 7.77
C ASP A 105 11.99 -3.37 6.86
N LEU A 106 12.19 -4.62 6.43
CA LEU A 106 13.22 -4.93 5.43
C LEU A 106 12.97 -4.18 4.12
N TYR A 107 11.70 -4.10 3.69
CA TYR A 107 11.29 -3.51 2.42
C TYR A 107 10.93 -2.02 2.50
N LEU A 108 10.76 -1.48 3.71
CA LEU A 108 10.31 -0.09 3.91
C LEU A 108 11.12 0.96 3.12
N PRO A 109 12.47 0.89 3.02
CA PRO A 109 13.23 1.83 2.21
C PRO A 109 12.84 1.81 0.72
N VAL A 110 12.51 0.63 0.18
CA VAL A 110 12.10 0.46 -1.24
C VAL A 110 10.66 0.95 -1.43
N ILE A 111 9.75 0.61 -0.51
CA ILE A 111 8.37 1.12 -0.53
C ILE A 111 8.36 2.64 -0.53
N LYS A 112 9.08 3.25 0.43
CA LYS A 112 9.21 4.71 0.53
C LYS A 112 9.74 5.33 -0.77
N HIS A 113 10.74 4.73 -1.38
CA HIS A 113 11.32 5.24 -2.62
C HIS A 113 10.35 5.12 -3.80
N GLU A 114 9.59 4.04 -3.88
CA GLU A 114 8.57 3.82 -4.90
C GLU A 114 7.34 4.73 -4.73
N GLN A 115 7.04 5.18 -3.52
CA GLN A 115 5.84 5.98 -3.24
C GLN A 115 6.00 7.49 -3.47
N GLN A 116 6.97 7.92 -4.24
CA GLN A 116 7.12 9.32 -4.64
C GLN A 116 5.96 9.75 -5.57
N PRO A 117 5.17 10.78 -5.18
CA PRO A 117 4.05 11.24 -6.02
C PRO A 117 4.51 11.66 -7.42
N GLY A 118 3.81 11.18 -8.45
CA GLY A 118 4.10 11.49 -9.85
C GLY A 118 5.32 10.75 -10.44
N TYR A 119 6.17 10.16 -9.61
CA TYR A 119 7.40 9.51 -10.05
C TYR A 119 7.41 7.98 -9.82
N GLY A 120 6.72 7.50 -8.81
CA GLY A 120 6.74 6.10 -8.36
C GLY A 120 6.45 5.05 -9.42
N LEU A 121 5.68 5.40 -10.46
CA LEU A 121 5.42 4.48 -11.56
C LEU A 121 6.69 4.09 -12.33
N ALA A 122 7.62 5.04 -12.54
CA ALA A 122 8.88 4.77 -13.21
C ALA A 122 9.77 3.84 -12.37
N VAL A 123 9.88 4.12 -11.06
CA VAL A 123 10.62 3.28 -10.10
C VAL A 123 10.05 1.87 -10.06
N ARG A 124 8.72 1.73 -9.93
CA ARG A 124 8.03 0.44 -9.89
C ARG A 124 8.28 -0.38 -11.15
N LYS A 125 8.12 0.22 -12.32
CA LYS A 125 8.35 -0.46 -13.59
C LYS A 125 9.81 -0.87 -13.76
N GLU A 126 10.74 -0.02 -13.36
CA GLU A 126 12.17 -0.35 -13.39
C GLU A 126 12.48 -1.52 -12.46
N THR A 127 11.97 -1.51 -11.23
CA THR A 127 12.14 -2.61 -10.28
C THR A 127 11.54 -3.91 -10.82
N LEU A 128 10.31 -3.89 -11.35
CA LEU A 128 9.67 -5.06 -11.97
C LEU A 128 10.46 -5.59 -13.19
N HIS A 129 11.04 -4.69 -13.98
CA HIS A 129 11.87 -5.06 -15.12
C HIS A 129 13.17 -5.76 -14.67
N ARG A 130 13.86 -5.21 -13.68
CA ARG A 130 15.06 -5.83 -13.09
C ARG A 130 14.78 -7.21 -12.48
N ARG A 131 13.60 -7.38 -11.92
CA ARG A 131 13.11 -8.67 -11.40
C ARG A 131 12.67 -9.64 -12.50
N GLY A 132 12.72 -9.25 -13.76
CA GLY A 132 12.30 -10.07 -14.90
C GLY A 132 10.79 -10.28 -15.03
N THR A 133 9.99 -9.56 -14.24
CA THR A 133 8.51 -9.69 -14.24
C THR A 133 7.88 -9.07 -15.49
N ILE A 134 8.48 -7.98 -16.00
CA ILE A 134 8.07 -7.33 -17.23
C ILE A 134 9.26 -7.11 -18.17
N SER A 135 9.02 -7.13 -19.48
CA SER A 135 10.07 -7.01 -20.49
C SER A 135 10.60 -5.59 -20.69
N SER A 136 9.92 -4.57 -20.18
CA SER A 136 10.30 -3.17 -20.38
C SER A 136 9.84 -2.28 -19.22
N SER A 137 10.76 -1.42 -18.74
CA SER A 137 10.44 -0.40 -17.73
C SER A 137 9.85 0.88 -18.31
N LYS A 138 9.73 0.99 -19.66
CA LYS A 138 9.25 2.21 -20.32
C LYS A 138 7.85 2.62 -19.86
N VAL A 139 7.70 3.87 -19.41
CA VAL A 139 6.42 4.48 -19.09
C VAL A 139 5.85 5.16 -20.32
N ARG A 140 4.52 5.11 -20.51
CA ARG A 140 3.83 5.81 -21.61
C ARG A 140 3.90 7.32 -21.41
N THR A 141 4.01 8.04 -22.51
CA THR A 141 3.98 9.51 -22.54
C THR A 141 2.55 10.04 -22.40
N PRO A 142 2.30 11.09 -21.60
CA PRO A 142 3.24 11.77 -20.72
C PRO A 142 3.45 10.96 -19.42
N GLY A 143 4.68 10.63 -19.09
CA GLY A 143 5.01 9.89 -17.88
C GLY A 143 6.45 10.13 -17.45
N PRO A 144 6.78 9.87 -16.18
CA PRO A 144 8.12 10.08 -15.65
C PRO A 144 9.12 9.09 -16.27
N SER A 145 10.37 9.52 -16.32
CA SER A 145 11.52 8.66 -16.65
C SER A 145 12.59 8.80 -15.57
N MET A 146 13.35 7.74 -15.35
CA MET A 146 14.45 7.74 -14.41
C MET A 146 15.71 8.33 -15.04
N SER A 147 16.40 9.21 -14.30
CA SER A 147 17.75 9.68 -14.63
C SER A 147 18.80 8.63 -14.26
N SER A 148 20.04 8.86 -14.68
CA SER A 148 21.18 8.02 -14.27
C SER A 148 21.43 8.03 -12.75
N THR A 149 21.11 9.13 -12.09
CA THR A 149 21.19 9.24 -10.62
C THR A 149 20.11 8.42 -9.95
N ASP A 150 18.88 8.48 -10.46
CA ASP A 150 17.77 7.67 -9.93
C ASP A 150 18.04 6.16 -10.05
N HIS A 151 18.65 5.74 -11.15
CA HIS A 151 19.08 4.34 -11.31
C HIS A 151 20.10 3.93 -10.26
N LYS A 152 21.09 4.79 -9.94
CA LYS A 152 22.09 4.51 -8.88
C LYS A 152 21.47 4.45 -7.49
N ASP A 153 20.50 5.32 -7.21
CA ASP A 153 19.77 5.29 -5.94
C ASP A 153 18.99 3.99 -5.79
N LEU A 154 18.32 3.57 -6.87
CA LEU A 154 17.60 2.30 -6.88
C LEU A 154 18.55 1.10 -6.76
N ASP A 155 19.69 1.08 -7.47
CA ASP A 155 20.72 0.06 -7.35
C ASP A 155 21.11 -0.15 -5.88
N ARG A 156 21.47 0.95 -5.22
CA ARG A 156 21.88 0.92 -3.81
C ARG A 156 20.77 0.41 -2.88
N LEU A 157 19.51 0.79 -3.13
CA LEU A 157 18.39 0.33 -2.33
C LEU A 157 18.15 -1.19 -2.47
N LEU A 158 18.17 -1.71 -3.70
CA LEU A 158 17.97 -3.12 -3.98
C LEU A 158 19.12 -3.98 -3.45
N GLU A 159 20.36 -3.59 -3.67
CA GLU A 159 21.54 -4.27 -3.11
C GLU A 159 21.47 -4.37 -1.56
N ARG A 160 21.00 -3.32 -0.91
CA ARG A 160 20.85 -3.32 0.56
C ARG A 160 19.70 -4.20 1.02
N LEU A 161 18.60 -4.25 0.26
CA LEU A 161 17.50 -5.17 0.52
C LEU A 161 17.99 -6.61 0.41
N ASP A 162 18.63 -6.99 -0.70
CA ASP A 162 19.11 -8.34 -0.94
C ASP A 162 20.05 -8.81 0.16
N LYS A 163 21.05 -7.98 0.54
CA LYS A 163 21.97 -8.26 1.64
C LYS A 163 21.29 -8.44 3.01
N ARG A 164 20.12 -7.86 3.22
CA ARG A 164 19.37 -8.03 4.47
C ARG A 164 18.55 -9.31 4.42
N LEU A 165 17.95 -9.62 3.28
CA LEU A 165 17.19 -10.85 3.06
C LEU A 165 18.05 -12.12 3.18
N GLU A 166 19.33 -12.07 2.75
CA GLU A 166 20.28 -13.18 2.90
C GLU A 166 20.64 -13.50 4.38
N LYS A 167 20.36 -12.59 5.30
CA LYS A 167 20.68 -12.73 6.74
C LYS A 167 19.48 -13.16 7.59
N THR A 168 18.30 -13.18 7.00
CA THR A 168 17.04 -13.57 7.63
C THR A 168 16.70 -15.00 7.28
#